data_8c52b52773749c8b8d09263440ce2f44
#
_entry.id   8c52b52773749c8b8d09263440ce2f44
#
_cell.length_a   1.000
_cell.length_b   1.000
_cell.length_c   1.000
_cell.angle_alpha   90.00
_cell.angle_beta   90.00
_cell.angle_gamma   90.00
#
_symmetry.space_group_name_H-M   'P 1'
#
loop_
_entity.id
_entity.type
_entity.pdbx_description
1 polymer ?
#
loop_
_entity_poly.entity_id
_entity_poly.type
_entity_poly.pdbx_seq_one_letter_code
_entity_poly.pdbx_strand_id
1 'polypeptide(L)'
;MIVSAILFIYCIYMTVKVFRPRQKETWIPVFALVLISLSVVLDYTVEYNELPVSFLTIAVTISCVMYYIWLHLQFVRKHERALLAEHRIQIMMMQIQPHFLFNTLSAIRALIGKDQKAASHTVGLFSAYLRQNLESLNQAEVIPLSKEIEHTKIYAEIEMIRFPNIRVEYDIRDEECCVPTLTIQPLVENAIRHGVRSRKEGIVRVAAYREGNEHLIVIEDNGTGFTELPAKSEAYL
;
A
#
# COMPACT_ATOMS: atom_id res chain seq x y z
N MET A 1 -0.58 -54.74 6.93
CA MET A 1 -1.99 -54.38 6.75
C MET A 1 -2.57 -53.48 7.86
N ILE A 2 -2.62 -53.94 9.12
CA ILE A 2 -3.24 -53.16 10.22
C ILE A 2 -2.57 -51.76 10.41
N VAL A 3 -1.26 -51.70 10.39
CA VAL A 3 -0.49 -50.42 10.59
C VAL A 3 -0.74 -49.44 9.42
N SER A 4 -0.82 -49.90 8.18
CA SER A 4 -1.11 -49.04 7.02
C SER A 4 -2.56 -48.52 7.03
N ALA A 5 -3.52 -49.32 7.50
CA ALA A 5 -4.91 -48.89 7.67
C ALA A 5 -5.04 -47.81 8.78
N ILE A 6 -4.30 -47.94 9.88
CA ILE A 6 -4.29 -46.98 10.97
C ILE A 6 -3.66 -45.64 10.50
N LEU A 7 -2.53 -45.66 9.79
CA LEU A 7 -1.89 -44.51 9.21
C LEU A 7 -2.80 -43.78 8.20
N PHE A 8 -3.52 -44.53 7.39
CA PHE A 8 -4.47 -44.02 6.41
C PHE A 8 -5.66 -43.28 7.08
N ILE A 9 -6.26 -43.91 8.10
CA ILE A 9 -7.35 -43.31 8.88
C ILE A 9 -6.85 -42.06 9.58
N TYR A 10 -5.62 -42.05 10.10
CA TYR A 10 -4.99 -40.90 10.73
C TYR A 10 -4.74 -39.76 9.71
N CYS A 11 -4.27 -40.06 8.50
CA CYS A 11 -4.11 -39.08 7.42
C CYS A 11 -5.43 -38.42 7.01
N ILE A 12 -6.51 -39.22 6.85
CA ILE A 12 -7.86 -38.72 6.56
C ILE A 12 -8.33 -37.81 7.71
N TYR A 13 -8.18 -38.24 8.97
CA TYR A 13 -8.58 -37.46 10.14
C TYR A 13 -7.82 -36.12 10.22
N MET A 14 -6.50 -36.12 10.00
CA MET A 14 -5.68 -34.90 10.01
C MET A 14 -6.05 -33.96 8.84
N THR A 15 -6.32 -34.52 7.65
CA THR A 15 -6.73 -33.72 6.48
C THR A 15 -8.08 -33.04 6.74
N VAL A 16 -9.06 -33.75 7.28
CA VAL A 16 -10.37 -33.18 7.64
C VAL A 16 -10.28 -32.18 8.80
N LYS A 17 -9.40 -32.42 9.77
CA LYS A 17 -9.22 -31.53 10.94
C LYS A 17 -8.49 -30.24 10.60
N VAL A 18 -7.47 -30.29 9.75
CA VAL A 18 -6.64 -29.14 9.36
C VAL A 18 -7.36 -28.26 8.32
N PHE A 19 -8.05 -28.88 7.39
CA PHE A 19 -8.84 -28.18 6.38
C PHE A 19 -10.29 -28.07 6.85
N ARG A 20 -10.66 -26.95 7.45
CA ARG A 20 -12.06 -26.65 7.78
C ARG A 20 -12.94 -26.74 6.53
N PRO A 21 -14.14 -27.35 6.58
CA PRO A 21 -14.95 -27.77 5.42
C PRO A 21 -15.60 -26.63 4.63
N ARG A 22 -14.99 -25.45 4.56
CA ARG A 22 -15.57 -24.25 3.93
C ARG A 22 -15.19 -24.06 2.46
N GLN A 23 -14.28 -24.88 1.91
CA GLN A 23 -13.88 -24.79 0.51
C GLN A 23 -14.07 -26.16 -0.16
N LYS A 24 -14.86 -26.20 -1.25
CA LYS A 24 -15.13 -27.42 -2.04
C LYS A 24 -13.85 -28.10 -2.57
N GLU A 25 -12.76 -27.35 -2.67
CA GLU A 25 -11.46 -27.80 -3.17
C GLU A 25 -10.67 -28.70 -2.22
N THR A 26 -11.04 -28.72 -0.92
CA THR A 26 -10.36 -29.56 0.09
C THR A 26 -10.69 -31.05 -0.03
N TRP A 27 -11.71 -31.42 -0.79
CA TRP A 27 -12.09 -32.80 -1.01
C TRP A 27 -11.23 -33.52 -2.06
N ILE A 28 -10.52 -32.80 -2.93
CA ILE A 28 -9.69 -33.35 -4.00
C ILE A 28 -8.57 -34.24 -3.45
N PRO A 29 -7.73 -33.83 -2.46
CA PRO A 29 -6.72 -34.73 -1.90
C PRO A 29 -7.30 -35.89 -1.12
N VAL A 30 -8.47 -35.73 -0.49
CA VAL A 30 -9.15 -36.84 0.20
C VAL A 30 -9.61 -37.89 -0.82
N PHE A 31 -10.20 -37.46 -1.93
CA PHE A 31 -10.64 -38.34 -3.01
C PHE A 31 -9.45 -39.06 -3.66
N ALA A 32 -8.33 -38.37 -3.89
CA ALA A 32 -7.10 -38.95 -4.40
C ALA A 32 -6.55 -40.06 -3.48
N LEU A 33 -6.52 -39.81 -2.15
CA LEU A 33 -6.10 -40.81 -1.16
C LEU A 33 -7.01 -42.04 -1.14
N VAL A 34 -8.32 -41.86 -1.28
CA VAL A 34 -9.29 -42.98 -1.37
C VAL A 34 -9.07 -43.81 -2.63
N LEU A 35 -8.81 -43.16 -3.77
CA LEU A 35 -8.50 -43.84 -5.04
C LEU A 35 -7.21 -44.65 -4.96
N ILE A 36 -6.15 -44.12 -4.36
CA ILE A 36 -4.88 -44.84 -4.18
C ILE A 36 -5.08 -46.08 -3.33
N SER A 37 -5.80 -45.97 -2.20
CA SER A 37 -6.01 -47.11 -1.32
C SER A 37 -6.91 -48.18 -1.93
N LEU A 38 -7.93 -47.78 -2.70
CA LEU A 38 -8.78 -48.71 -3.44
C LEU A 38 -7.97 -49.49 -4.48
N SER A 39 -7.08 -48.83 -5.18
CA SER A 39 -6.21 -49.43 -6.18
C SER A 39 -5.22 -50.44 -5.60
N VAL A 40 -4.61 -50.13 -4.44
CA VAL A 40 -3.71 -51.06 -3.75
C VAL A 40 -4.47 -52.31 -3.25
N VAL A 41 -5.71 -52.13 -2.80
CA VAL A 41 -6.57 -53.27 -2.41
C VAL A 41 -6.96 -54.12 -3.61
N LEU A 42 -7.27 -53.52 -4.75
CA LEU A 42 -7.59 -54.24 -6.00
C LEU A 42 -6.39 -55.03 -6.50
N ASP A 43 -5.19 -54.49 -6.53
CA ASP A 43 -3.97 -55.19 -6.91
C ASP A 43 -3.69 -56.41 -6.02
N TYR A 44 -4.02 -56.32 -4.73
CA TYR A 44 -3.82 -57.42 -3.79
C TYR A 44 -4.88 -58.53 -3.91
N THR A 45 -6.10 -58.20 -4.36
CA THR A 45 -7.23 -59.15 -4.42
C THR A 45 -7.40 -59.79 -5.76
N VAL A 46 -6.91 -59.18 -6.84
CA VAL A 46 -7.04 -59.66 -8.22
C VAL A 46 -5.65 -59.94 -8.75
N GLU A 47 -5.27 -61.23 -8.85
CA GLU A 47 -4.06 -61.67 -9.57
C GLU A 47 -4.21 -61.39 -11.07
N TYR A 48 -3.98 -60.15 -11.46
CA TYR A 48 -3.93 -59.74 -12.87
C TYR A 48 -2.52 -59.93 -13.42
N ASN A 49 -2.42 -60.75 -14.44
CA ASN A 49 -1.21 -61.41 -14.91
C ASN A 49 -0.26 -60.55 -15.75
N GLU A 50 -0.46 -59.28 -16.08
CA GLU A 50 0.51 -58.62 -16.99
C GLU A 50 0.83 -57.15 -16.76
N LEU A 51 0.02 -56.37 -16.08
CA LEU A 51 0.35 -55.01 -15.70
C LEU A 51 -0.30 -54.64 -14.35
N PRO A 52 0.48 -54.29 -13.33
CA PRO A 52 -0.11 -53.92 -12.04
C PRO A 52 -0.96 -52.68 -12.19
N VAL A 53 -2.25 -52.79 -11.87
CA VAL A 53 -3.22 -51.66 -11.89
C VAL A 53 -2.77 -50.53 -10.98
N SER A 54 -1.96 -50.86 -9.95
CA SER A 54 -1.32 -49.92 -9.05
C SER A 54 -0.43 -48.90 -9.76
N PHE A 55 0.25 -49.28 -10.83
CA PHE A 55 1.15 -48.36 -11.56
C PHE A 55 0.37 -47.23 -12.25
N LEU A 56 -0.74 -47.54 -12.89
CA LEU A 56 -1.61 -46.57 -13.56
C LEU A 56 -2.27 -45.62 -12.55
N THR A 57 -2.75 -46.15 -11.44
CA THR A 57 -3.39 -45.34 -10.40
C THR A 57 -2.40 -44.44 -9.66
N ILE A 58 -1.18 -44.88 -9.41
CA ILE A 58 -0.12 -44.04 -8.86
C ILE A 58 0.20 -42.88 -9.82
N ALA A 59 0.33 -43.14 -11.13
CA ALA A 59 0.60 -42.12 -12.13
C ALA A 59 -0.51 -41.04 -12.19
N VAL A 60 -1.78 -41.49 -12.19
CA VAL A 60 -2.95 -40.59 -12.20
C VAL A 60 -3.01 -39.77 -10.91
N THR A 61 -2.77 -40.38 -9.75
CA THR A 61 -2.82 -39.65 -8.46
C THR A 61 -1.71 -38.67 -8.29
N ILE A 62 -0.49 -38.99 -8.73
CA ILE A 62 0.61 -38.00 -8.73
C ILE A 62 0.22 -36.80 -9.61
N SER A 63 -0.33 -37.03 -10.80
CA SER A 63 -0.78 -35.96 -11.69
C SER A 63 -1.89 -35.11 -11.06
N CYS A 64 -2.86 -35.75 -10.40
CA CYS A 64 -3.91 -35.01 -9.67
C CYS A 64 -3.38 -34.19 -8.50
N VAL A 65 -2.44 -34.74 -7.72
CA VAL A 65 -1.80 -34.03 -6.61
C VAL A 65 -0.97 -32.84 -7.11
N MET A 66 -0.22 -33.01 -8.20
CA MET A 66 0.55 -31.91 -8.81
C MET A 66 -0.37 -30.81 -9.33
N TYR A 67 -1.48 -31.18 -9.99
CA TYR A 67 -2.49 -30.22 -10.43
C TYR A 67 -3.14 -29.48 -9.25
N TYR A 68 -3.45 -30.18 -8.16
CA TYR A 68 -3.99 -29.57 -6.95
C TYR A 68 -3.00 -28.59 -6.32
N ILE A 69 -1.72 -28.96 -6.20
CA ILE A 69 -0.66 -28.08 -5.68
C ILE A 69 -0.55 -26.83 -6.57
N TRP A 70 -0.60 -26.98 -7.88
CA TRP A 70 -0.56 -25.86 -8.81
C TRP A 70 -1.76 -24.92 -8.63
N LEU A 71 -2.98 -25.45 -8.52
CA LEU A 71 -4.20 -24.67 -8.23
C LEU A 71 -4.09 -23.95 -6.88
N HIS A 72 -3.63 -24.64 -5.85
CA HIS A 72 -3.46 -24.08 -4.53
C HIS A 72 -2.44 -22.93 -4.53
N LEU A 73 -1.31 -23.10 -5.19
CA LEU A 73 -0.32 -22.02 -5.35
C LEU A 73 -0.88 -20.82 -6.12
N GLN A 74 -1.70 -21.04 -7.14
CA GLN A 74 -2.39 -19.95 -7.86
C GLN A 74 -3.38 -19.21 -6.95
N PHE A 75 -4.12 -19.95 -6.13
CA PHE A 75 -5.06 -19.37 -5.17
C PHE A 75 -4.34 -18.52 -4.11
N VAL A 76 -3.28 -19.06 -3.50
CA VAL A 76 -2.46 -18.33 -2.52
C VAL A 76 -1.88 -17.04 -3.12
N ARG A 77 -1.29 -17.12 -4.32
CA ARG A 77 -0.74 -15.93 -5.01
C ARG A 77 -1.80 -14.87 -5.31
N LYS A 78 -3.02 -15.29 -5.69
CA LYS A 78 -4.13 -14.33 -5.91
C LYS A 78 -4.56 -13.68 -4.60
N HIS A 79 -4.61 -14.44 -3.52
CA HIS A 79 -4.99 -13.93 -2.21
C HIS A 79 -3.96 -12.96 -1.65
N GLU A 80 -2.68 -13.28 -1.75
CA GLU A 80 -1.58 -12.37 -1.37
C GLU A 80 -1.62 -11.06 -2.16
N ARG A 81 -1.84 -11.12 -3.48
CA ARG A 81 -1.96 -9.91 -4.31
C ARG A 81 -3.15 -9.04 -3.91
N ALA A 82 -4.29 -9.66 -3.59
CA ALA A 82 -5.47 -8.93 -3.12
C ALA A 82 -5.20 -8.27 -1.76
N LEU A 83 -4.54 -8.96 -0.84
CA LEU A 83 -4.18 -8.47 0.48
C LEU A 83 -3.16 -7.32 0.40
N LEU A 84 -2.16 -7.46 -0.47
CA LEU A 84 -1.19 -6.39 -0.74
C LEU A 84 -1.85 -5.16 -1.37
N ALA A 85 -2.84 -5.35 -2.28
CA ALA A 85 -3.60 -4.25 -2.84
C ALA A 85 -4.43 -3.53 -1.77
N GLU A 86 -5.07 -4.28 -0.87
CA GLU A 86 -5.85 -3.72 0.24
C GLU A 86 -4.96 -2.96 1.23
N HIS A 87 -3.79 -3.51 1.60
CA HIS A 87 -2.80 -2.80 2.41
C HIS A 87 -2.28 -1.53 1.73
N ARG A 88 -2.04 -1.56 0.43
CA ARG A 88 -1.67 -0.35 -0.32
C ARG A 88 -2.75 0.72 -0.23
N ILE A 89 -4.02 0.36 -0.39
CA ILE A 89 -5.15 1.29 -0.25
C ILE A 89 -5.23 1.86 1.17
N GLN A 90 -4.99 1.05 2.20
CA GLN A 90 -4.97 1.51 3.59
C GLN A 90 -3.83 2.50 3.85
N ILE A 91 -2.62 2.20 3.36
CA ILE A 91 -1.47 3.13 3.44
C ILE A 91 -1.79 4.42 2.69
N MET A 92 -2.42 4.35 1.52
CA MET A 92 -2.90 5.52 0.77
C MET A 92 -3.83 6.39 1.60
N MET A 93 -4.84 5.78 2.22
CA MET A 93 -5.80 6.52 3.04
C MET A 93 -5.17 7.16 4.28
N MET A 94 -4.09 6.57 4.81
CA MET A 94 -3.32 7.16 5.92
C MET A 94 -2.44 8.33 5.47
N GLN A 95 -1.93 8.32 4.23
CA GLN A 95 -1.11 9.42 3.68
C GLN A 95 -1.96 10.66 3.32
N ILE A 96 -3.23 10.46 2.91
CA ILE A 96 -4.16 11.57 2.77
C ILE A 96 -4.69 11.90 4.16
N GLN A 97 -4.19 12.97 4.77
CA GLN A 97 -4.64 13.38 6.10
C GLN A 97 -6.15 13.61 6.12
N PRO A 98 -6.95 12.81 6.85
CA PRO A 98 -8.40 12.96 6.87
C PRO A 98 -8.83 14.36 7.31
N HIS A 99 -8.09 14.94 8.24
CA HIS A 99 -8.32 16.29 8.72
C HIS A 99 -8.15 17.36 7.63
N PHE A 100 -7.16 17.22 6.73
CA PHE A 100 -7.01 18.12 5.59
C PHE A 100 -8.19 18.03 4.63
N LEU A 101 -8.67 16.82 4.33
CA LEU A 101 -9.85 16.61 3.48
C LEU A 101 -11.09 17.33 4.04
N PHE A 102 -11.44 17.05 5.30
CA PHE A 102 -12.63 17.64 5.94
C PHE A 102 -12.52 19.17 6.01
N ASN A 103 -11.34 19.69 6.29
CA ASN A 103 -11.12 21.12 6.39
C ASN A 103 -11.20 21.82 5.02
N THR A 104 -10.63 21.22 3.97
CA THR A 104 -10.70 21.76 2.62
C THR A 104 -12.14 21.75 2.09
N LEU A 105 -12.89 20.66 2.29
CA LEU A 105 -14.32 20.61 1.95
C LEU A 105 -15.14 21.65 2.72
N SER A 106 -14.81 21.87 3.99
CA SER A 106 -15.48 22.91 4.81
C SER A 106 -15.15 24.32 4.32
N ALA A 107 -13.92 24.57 3.88
CA ALA A 107 -13.51 25.84 3.28
C ALA A 107 -14.22 26.07 1.94
N ILE A 108 -14.28 25.08 1.06
CA ILE A 108 -15.03 25.15 -0.19
C ILE A 108 -16.50 25.49 0.07
N ARG A 109 -17.13 24.79 1.03
CA ARG A 109 -18.53 25.08 1.41
C ARG A 109 -18.72 26.52 1.88
N ALA A 110 -17.79 27.05 2.67
CA ALA A 110 -17.84 28.45 3.12
C ALA A 110 -17.65 29.48 1.99
N LEU A 111 -16.86 29.13 0.97
CA LEU A 111 -16.61 29.96 -0.20
C LEU A 111 -17.79 29.99 -1.18
N ILE A 112 -18.55 28.91 -1.35
CA ILE A 112 -19.70 28.82 -2.27
C ILE A 112 -20.66 30.00 -2.10
N GLY A 113 -20.93 30.40 -0.87
CA GLY A 113 -21.83 31.53 -0.57
C GLY A 113 -21.19 32.91 -0.61
N LYS A 114 -19.85 33.02 -0.68
CA LYS A 114 -19.13 34.28 -0.58
C LYS A 114 -18.40 34.65 -1.87
N ASP A 115 -17.70 33.69 -2.46
CA ASP A 115 -16.89 33.83 -3.66
C ASP A 115 -16.91 32.54 -4.46
N GLN A 116 -17.80 32.46 -5.43
CA GLN A 116 -17.97 31.28 -6.27
C GLN A 116 -16.74 30.98 -7.13
N LYS A 117 -15.97 32.01 -7.53
CA LYS A 117 -14.73 31.82 -8.30
C LYS A 117 -13.66 31.17 -7.45
N ALA A 118 -13.46 31.67 -6.25
CA ALA A 118 -12.53 31.09 -5.27
C ALA A 118 -12.94 29.66 -4.89
N ALA A 119 -14.24 29.39 -4.72
CA ALA A 119 -14.76 28.04 -4.46
C ALA A 119 -14.42 27.09 -5.62
N SER A 120 -14.69 27.48 -6.86
CA SER A 120 -14.39 26.68 -8.06
C SER A 120 -12.88 26.42 -8.21
N HIS A 121 -12.07 27.43 -7.99
CA HIS A 121 -10.60 27.32 -8.01
C HIS A 121 -10.12 26.32 -6.95
N THR A 122 -10.61 26.43 -5.71
CA THR A 122 -10.26 25.52 -4.61
C THR A 122 -10.65 24.07 -4.90
N VAL A 123 -11.82 23.84 -5.56
CA VAL A 123 -12.22 22.50 -6.03
C VAL A 123 -11.22 21.95 -7.04
N GLY A 124 -10.76 22.79 -7.98
CA GLY A 124 -9.75 22.41 -8.98
C GLY A 124 -8.43 21.99 -8.31
N LEU A 125 -7.92 22.82 -7.39
CA LEU A 125 -6.71 22.53 -6.63
C LEU A 125 -6.85 21.23 -5.81
N PHE A 126 -7.98 21.07 -5.13
CA PHE A 126 -8.24 19.89 -4.32
C PHE A 126 -8.32 18.60 -5.16
N SER A 127 -8.93 18.69 -6.34
CA SER A 127 -8.96 17.56 -7.30
C SER A 127 -7.57 17.22 -7.81
N ALA A 128 -6.73 18.22 -8.10
CA ALA A 128 -5.33 18.03 -8.51
C ALA A 128 -4.51 17.40 -7.36
N TYR A 129 -4.65 17.89 -6.14
CA TYR A 129 -4.01 17.33 -4.95
C TYR A 129 -4.34 15.84 -4.77
N LEU A 130 -5.62 15.47 -4.82
CA LEU A 130 -6.05 14.07 -4.69
C LEU A 130 -5.47 13.19 -5.80
N ARG A 131 -5.47 13.67 -7.05
CA ARG A 131 -4.92 12.95 -8.21
C ARG A 131 -3.43 12.71 -8.05
N GLN A 132 -2.67 13.73 -7.66
CA GLN A 132 -1.22 13.63 -7.47
C GLN A 132 -0.85 12.65 -6.35
N ASN A 133 -1.58 12.67 -5.22
CA ASN A 133 -1.39 11.69 -4.17
C ASN A 133 -1.68 10.25 -4.64
N LEU A 134 -2.71 10.05 -5.48
CA LEU A 134 -3.00 8.73 -6.06
C LEU A 134 -1.91 8.29 -7.06
N GLU A 135 -1.37 9.21 -7.85
CA GLU A 135 -0.29 8.94 -8.80
C GLU A 135 1.03 8.62 -8.10
N SER A 136 1.35 9.29 -6.99
CA SER A 136 2.56 9.06 -6.20
C SER A 136 2.72 7.62 -5.72
N LEU A 137 1.61 6.91 -5.53
CA LEU A 137 1.62 5.51 -5.09
C LEU A 137 2.05 4.51 -6.18
N ASN A 138 1.92 4.92 -7.43
CA ASN A 138 2.28 4.12 -8.59
C ASN A 138 3.61 4.58 -9.23
N GLN A 139 4.21 5.66 -8.69
CA GLN A 139 5.46 6.21 -9.21
C GLN A 139 6.69 5.53 -8.60
N ALA A 140 7.84 5.76 -9.23
CA ALA A 140 9.13 5.36 -8.71
C ALA A 140 9.37 5.99 -7.32
N GLU A 141 10.17 5.33 -6.49
CA GLU A 141 10.53 5.83 -5.15
C GLU A 141 11.18 7.22 -5.20
N VAL A 142 11.71 7.63 -6.37
CA VAL A 142 12.42 8.89 -6.59
C VAL A 142 11.80 9.61 -7.79
N ILE A 143 11.50 10.90 -7.63
CA ILE A 143 10.91 11.76 -8.66
C ILE A 143 11.75 13.04 -8.85
N PRO A 144 11.67 13.72 -10.02
CA PRO A 144 12.28 15.04 -10.19
C PRO A 144 11.80 16.04 -9.14
N LEU A 145 12.73 16.87 -8.64
CA LEU A 145 12.43 17.91 -7.65
C LEU A 145 11.30 18.82 -8.10
N SER A 146 11.27 19.18 -9.38
CA SER A 146 10.20 20.02 -9.98
C SER A 146 8.79 19.46 -9.74
N LYS A 147 8.62 18.13 -9.85
CA LYS A 147 7.34 17.47 -9.53
C LYS A 147 6.97 17.57 -8.06
N GLU A 148 7.92 17.32 -7.16
CA GLU A 148 7.67 17.40 -5.71
C GLU A 148 7.34 18.84 -5.28
N ILE A 149 7.99 19.85 -5.89
CA ILE A 149 7.66 21.26 -5.70
C ILE A 149 6.26 21.59 -6.22
N GLU A 150 5.86 21.07 -7.38
CA GLU A 150 4.50 21.26 -7.91
C GLU A 150 3.44 20.68 -6.95
N HIS A 151 3.66 19.48 -6.42
CA HIS A 151 2.78 18.88 -5.41
C HIS A 151 2.67 19.76 -4.16
N THR A 152 3.80 20.23 -3.68
CA THR A 152 3.89 21.11 -2.50
C THR A 152 3.18 22.44 -2.74
N LYS A 153 3.29 23.04 -3.93
CA LYS A 153 2.61 24.29 -4.31
C LYS A 153 1.10 24.15 -4.23
N ILE A 154 0.54 23.07 -4.75
CA ILE A 154 -0.91 22.83 -4.72
C ILE A 154 -1.42 22.71 -3.27
N TYR A 155 -0.71 21.96 -2.43
CA TYR A 155 -1.04 21.86 -1.00
C TYR A 155 -0.99 23.23 -0.32
N ALA A 156 0.11 23.96 -0.51
CA ALA A 156 0.33 25.28 0.11
C ALA A 156 -0.74 26.29 -0.33
N GLU A 157 -1.14 26.29 -1.59
CA GLU A 157 -2.17 27.19 -2.11
C GLU A 157 -3.53 26.95 -1.46
N ILE A 158 -3.92 25.68 -1.25
CA ILE A 158 -5.14 25.32 -0.50
C ILE A 158 -5.05 25.84 0.94
N GLU A 159 -3.90 25.70 1.61
CA GLU A 159 -3.72 26.19 2.98
C GLU A 159 -3.72 27.72 3.06
N MET A 160 -3.15 28.44 2.08
CA MET A 160 -3.20 29.91 1.99
C MET A 160 -4.63 30.43 1.77
N ILE A 161 -5.46 29.73 1.00
CA ILE A 161 -6.89 30.06 0.86
C ILE A 161 -7.62 29.93 2.22
N ARG A 162 -7.26 28.90 2.99
CA ARG A 162 -7.86 28.66 4.34
C ARG A 162 -7.35 29.60 5.40
N PHE A 163 -6.10 30.01 5.30
CA PHE A 163 -5.39 30.88 6.26
C PHE A 163 -4.75 32.06 5.53
N PRO A 164 -5.51 33.15 5.31
CA PRO A 164 -5.01 34.32 4.56
C PRO A 164 -3.81 35.03 5.20
N ASN A 165 -3.51 34.71 6.46
CA ASN A 165 -2.35 35.20 7.18
C ASN A 165 -1.05 34.43 6.87
N ILE A 166 -1.09 33.38 6.06
CA ILE A 166 0.06 32.55 5.71
C ILE A 166 0.47 32.83 4.27
N ARG A 167 1.77 32.89 4.04
CA ARG A 167 2.40 32.96 2.73
C ARG A 167 3.46 31.88 2.61
N VAL A 168 3.50 31.23 1.45
CA VAL A 168 4.57 30.27 1.11
C VAL A 168 5.32 30.82 -0.09
N GLU A 169 6.61 31.05 0.07
CA GLU A 169 7.49 31.61 -0.93
C GLU A 169 8.43 30.51 -1.46
N TYR A 170 8.70 30.55 -2.77
CA TYR A 170 9.55 29.57 -3.43
C TYR A 170 10.72 30.26 -4.12
N ASP A 171 11.96 29.87 -3.79
CA ASP A 171 13.20 30.30 -4.45
C ASP A 171 13.93 29.06 -4.97
N ILE A 172 13.48 28.57 -6.11
CA ILE A 172 13.98 27.34 -6.72
C ILE A 172 14.96 27.70 -7.82
N ARG A 173 16.27 27.57 -7.53
CA ARG A 173 17.37 27.88 -8.45
C ARG A 173 18.00 26.65 -9.05
N ASP A 174 17.72 25.47 -8.48
CA ASP A 174 18.22 24.18 -8.95
C ASP A 174 17.09 23.15 -8.92
N GLU A 175 16.73 22.63 -10.07
CA GLU A 175 15.69 21.61 -10.26
C GLU A 175 16.25 20.30 -10.80
N GLU A 176 17.57 20.21 -11.02
CA GLU A 176 18.19 19.08 -11.72
C GLU A 176 18.33 17.82 -10.84
N CYS A 177 17.96 17.89 -9.56
CA CYS A 177 18.01 16.73 -8.68
C CYS A 177 16.69 15.95 -8.62
N CYS A 178 16.82 14.69 -8.18
CA CYS A 178 15.69 13.83 -7.87
C CYS A 178 15.60 13.61 -6.36
N VAL A 179 14.39 13.55 -5.84
CA VAL A 179 14.10 13.36 -4.41
C VAL A 179 13.11 12.22 -4.21
N PRO A 180 13.11 11.55 -3.05
CA PRO A 180 12.05 10.63 -2.72
C PRO A 180 10.69 11.34 -2.73
N THR A 181 9.65 10.63 -3.16
CA THR A 181 8.28 11.14 -3.14
C THR A 181 7.85 11.52 -1.73
N LEU A 182 7.07 12.59 -1.60
CA LEU A 182 6.55 13.08 -0.32
C LEU A 182 7.65 13.46 0.69
N THR A 183 8.76 14.01 0.23
CA THR A 183 9.84 14.50 1.10
C THR A 183 9.62 15.97 1.49
N ILE A 184 9.27 16.83 0.54
CA ILE A 184 9.15 18.29 0.76
C ILE A 184 7.78 18.64 1.34
N GLN A 185 6.72 18.06 0.81
CA GLN A 185 5.36 18.36 1.24
C GLN A 185 5.14 18.18 2.75
N PRO A 186 5.56 17.08 3.42
CA PRO A 186 5.39 16.93 4.87
C PRO A 186 6.16 17.97 5.69
N LEU A 187 7.30 18.42 5.20
CA LEU A 187 8.09 19.46 5.88
C LEU A 187 7.40 20.82 5.79
N VAL A 188 6.89 21.21 4.61
CA VAL A 188 6.10 22.43 4.42
C VAL A 188 4.80 22.37 5.22
N GLU A 189 4.14 21.21 5.25
CA GLU A 189 2.97 20.98 6.09
C GLU A 189 3.28 21.21 7.57
N ASN A 190 4.39 20.67 8.05
CA ASN A 190 4.82 20.84 9.43
C ASN A 190 5.11 22.32 9.75
N ALA A 191 5.81 23.02 8.86
CA ALA A 191 6.09 24.44 8.97
C ALA A 191 4.79 25.27 9.03
N ILE A 192 3.81 25.00 8.16
CA ILE A 192 2.52 25.67 8.17
C ILE A 192 1.76 25.36 9.46
N ARG A 193 1.62 24.09 9.82
CA ARG A 193 0.76 23.64 10.91
C ARG A 193 1.28 24.02 12.30
N HIS A 194 2.57 23.83 12.51
CA HIS A 194 3.20 24.01 13.82
C HIS A 194 4.03 25.31 13.91
N GLY A 195 4.62 25.75 12.79
CA GLY A 195 5.41 26.97 12.75
C GLY A 195 4.54 28.22 12.72
N VAL A 196 3.80 28.42 11.63
CA VAL A 196 3.29 29.77 11.30
C VAL A 196 1.79 29.97 11.47
N ARG A 197 1.00 28.93 11.67
CA ARG A 197 -0.48 29.02 11.69
C ARG A 197 -1.04 30.01 12.73
N SER A 198 -0.37 30.15 13.88
CA SER A 198 -0.76 31.07 14.97
C SER A 198 -0.20 32.49 14.84
N ARG A 199 0.65 32.74 13.83
CA ARG A 199 1.24 34.04 13.59
C ARG A 199 0.26 34.97 12.90
N LYS A 200 0.42 36.30 13.14
CA LYS A 200 -0.34 37.33 12.40
C LYS A 200 0.08 37.36 10.93
N GLU A 201 1.37 37.20 10.69
CA GLU A 201 1.96 37.06 9.35
C GLU A 201 2.90 35.83 9.38
N GLY A 202 2.41 34.71 8.87
CA GLY A 202 3.16 33.47 8.77
C GLY A 202 3.86 33.37 7.42
N ILE A 203 5.15 33.14 7.41
CA ILE A 203 5.94 32.99 6.19
C ILE A 203 6.67 31.65 6.27
N VAL A 204 6.49 30.84 5.21
CA VAL A 204 7.29 29.65 4.96
C VAL A 204 8.04 29.85 3.66
N ARG A 205 9.36 29.68 3.67
CA ARG A 205 10.21 29.79 2.49
C ARG A 205 10.74 28.41 2.14
N VAL A 206 10.57 28.03 0.88
CA VAL A 206 11.13 26.81 0.29
C VAL A 206 12.18 27.22 -0.72
N ALA A 207 13.44 26.90 -0.46
CA ALA A 207 14.54 27.20 -1.36
C ALA A 207 15.23 25.92 -1.82
N ALA A 208 15.65 25.89 -3.08
CA ALA A 208 16.50 24.83 -3.62
C ALA A 208 17.64 25.46 -4.42
N TYR A 209 18.87 25.11 -4.07
CA TYR A 209 20.06 25.63 -4.73
C TYR A 209 21.19 24.61 -4.68
N ARG A 210 22.19 24.82 -5.51
CA ARG A 210 23.39 24.00 -5.56
C ARG A 210 24.53 24.66 -4.82
N GLU A 211 25.18 23.92 -3.92
CA GLU A 211 26.39 24.37 -3.23
C GLU A 211 27.49 23.34 -3.50
N GLY A 212 28.45 23.73 -4.34
CA GLY A 212 29.52 22.83 -4.81
C GLY A 212 28.97 21.64 -5.59
N ASN A 213 29.03 20.46 -5.02
CA ASN A 213 28.57 19.21 -5.62
C ASN A 213 27.28 18.68 -4.97
N GLU A 214 26.69 19.43 -4.04
CA GLU A 214 25.50 19.03 -3.29
C GLU A 214 24.29 19.87 -3.70
N HIS A 215 23.11 19.24 -3.72
CA HIS A 215 21.82 19.87 -3.91
C HIS A 215 21.23 20.12 -2.51
N LEU A 216 20.98 21.38 -2.19
CA LEU A 216 20.45 21.80 -0.91
C LEU A 216 18.98 22.20 -1.08
N ILE A 217 18.12 21.62 -0.26
CA ILE A 217 16.71 21.98 -0.16
C ILE A 217 16.50 22.51 1.26
N VAL A 218 16.07 23.75 1.38
CA VAL A 218 15.92 24.44 2.65
C VAL A 218 14.47 24.87 2.81
N ILE A 219 13.88 24.53 3.95
CA ILE A 219 12.54 24.95 4.34
C ILE A 219 12.67 25.73 5.64
N GLU A 220 12.33 27.00 5.58
CA GLU A 220 12.41 27.93 6.70
C GLU A 220 11.02 28.45 7.03
N ASP A 221 10.71 28.59 8.29
CA ASP A 221 9.50 29.23 8.78
C ASP A 221 9.83 30.32 9.81
N ASN A 222 8.98 31.36 9.91
CA ASN A 222 9.09 32.40 10.90
C ASN A 222 8.28 32.10 12.18
N GLY A 223 8.06 30.81 12.46
CA GLY A 223 7.28 30.35 13.60
C GLY A 223 7.94 30.55 14.96
N THR A 224 7.44 29.82 15.96
CA THR A 224 7.94 29.87 17.33
C THR A 224 9.23 29.10 17.54
N GLY A 225 9.63 28.27 16.58
CA GLY A 225 10.76 27.33 16.71
C GLY A 225 10.54 26.25 17.75
N PHE A 226 11.58 25.46 18.01
CA PHE A 226 11.59 24.44 19.05
C PHE A 226 12.17 25.00 20.33
N THR A 227 11.50 24.77 21.46
CA THR A 227 12.03 25.10 22.80
C THR A 227 13.18 24.21 23.23
N GLU A 228 13.18 22.97 22.75
CA GLU A 228 14.25 21.98 22.90
C GLU A 228 14.47 21.25 21.58
N LEU A 229 15.73 21.04 21.19
CA LEU A 229 16.02 20.22 20.02
C LEU A 229 15.55 18.78 20.31
N PRO A 230 14.76 18.16 19.43
CA PRO A 230 14.36 16.78 19.61
C PRO A 230 15.60 15.89 19.72
N ALA A 231 15.58 14.95 20.66
CA ALA A 231 16.68 14.01 20.81
C ALA A 231 16.92 13.30 19.48
N LYS A 232 18.17 13.04 19.12
CA LYS A 232 18.58 12.43 17.83
C LYS A 232 17.83 11.14 17.45
N SER A 233 17.18 10.46 18.43
CA SER A 233 16.37 9.26 18.22
C SER A 233 14.95 9.51 17.72
N GLU A 234 14.44 10.74 17.82
CA GLU A 234 13.08 11.12 17.42
C GLU A 234 13.03 11.82 16.05
N ALA A 235 14.18 12.12 15.47
CA ALA A 235 14.31 12.81 14.19
C ALA A 235 14.14 11.91 12.95
N TYR A 236 13.75 10.64 13.13
CA TYR A 236 13.59 9.65 12.05
C TYR A 236 12.18 9.01 12.02
N LEU A 237 11.15 9.79 12.33
CA LEU A 237 9.75 9.33 12.16
C LEU A 237 9.03 10.20 11.15
#